data_7475b20552318e502d7c8a29086374d2
#
_entry.id   7475b20552318e502d7c8a29086374d2
#
_cell.length_a   1.000
_cell.length_b   1.000
_cell.length_c   1.000
_cell.angle_alpha   90.00
_cell.angle_beta   90.00
_cell.angle_gamma   90.00
#
_symmetry.space_group_name_H-M   'P 1'
#
loop_
_entity.id
_entity.type
_entity.pdbx_description
1 polymer ?
#
loop_
_entity_poly.entity_id
_entity_poly.type
_entity_poly.pdbx_seq_one_letter_code
_entity_poly.pdbx_strand_id
1 'polypeptide(L)'
;MKTAEIVYNTKKKKGDKQYGVLFNNGKVRKRREWRGVKDTLYDFSRWLYLWSIMISVTLSRGGMKGMIRYRWMANYLAVPHAIDKFTIGMRDETLRITHTAMDFVVKDVALCIKDTLRGDRRTGNDVEFSNKCVLSDENAMTVFMMGFPQIKAILREIPTMFSANIMTQYSSTYYLDIAQQFGIPGDVCPMHEAEAGASICDDFAVLGKCAVQVNTTCDGSLMGNGIIAKRLEREYGIPTFQLAAPMRHENPDVLDYAAEDMKKCIAWVEEKMGVKWDWDTYFECIKRVNQTTRDRWEWLEVNATQYPQFFGAVFSLYNDTNYMGNCGRSKDFPPINDKIMKLVRQGYKNKTMMAPEYRHRCIVWGVQPQYCIDQLYWMVNCWGVVPLTDMLSMVVEKEFCEENKPENYEQAYKDMAYLNMNMIMRNKTHGGYECLVDELWEYVERLNADMVMMWEHMSCKALNGLHGQFEEQARERGIHLVWVCHDLCDPRVFTRQAIRDQFSEYMRTVMREEPLDPTLEFMPDENAW
;
A
#
# COMPACT_ATOMS: atom_id res chain seq x y z
N MET A 1 2.94 11.59 -33.60
CA MET A 1 1.95 11.07 -34.55
C MET A 1 1.94 9.56 -34.68
N LYS A 2 3.07 8.91 -34.86
CA LYS A 2 3.17 7.45 -34.95
C LYS A 2 2.80 6.72 -33.65
N THR A 3 2.92 7.34 -32.53
CA THR A 3 2.78 6.75 -31.21
C THR A 3 1.38 6.81 -30.64
N ALA A 4 0.63 7.87 -30.89
CA ALA A 4 -0.81 7.85 -30.67
C ALA A 4 -1.47 6.72 -31.49
N GLU A 5 -0.95 6.48 -32.71
CA GLU A 5 -1.34 5.30 -33.51
C GLU A 5 -0.91 3.98 -32.89
N ILE A 6 0.17 3.89 -32.09
CA ILE A 6 0.58 2.63 -31.45
C ILE A 6 -0.37 2.26 -30.31
N VAL A 7 -0.73 3.19 -29.44
CA VAL A 7 -1.70 2.94 -28.36
C VAL A 7 -3.09 2.61 -28.93
N TYR A 8 -3.46 3.20 -30.05
CA TYR A 8 -4.75 2.94 -30.71
C TYR A 8 -4.71 1.87 -31.81
N ASN A 9 -3.55 1.60 -32.43
CA ASN A 9 -3.40 0.55 -33.43
C ASN A 9 -3.23 -0.85 -32.84
N THR A 10 -2.80 -0.95 -31.59
CA THR A 10 -2.94 -2.19 -30.83
C THR A 10 -4.40 -2.64 -30.77
N LYS A 11 -5.34 -1.72 -30.92
CA LYS A 11 -6.78 -1.98 -30.99
C LYS A 11 -7.24 -2.67 -32.28
N LYS A 12 -6.49 -2.54 -33.34
CA LYS A 12 -6.80 -3.15 -34.65
C LYS A 12 -6.19 -4.53 -34.83
N LYS A 13 -5.26 -4.94 -33.97
CA LYS A 13 -4.69 -6.29 -34.01
C LYS A 13 -5.66 -7.28 -33.35
N LYS A 14 -6.09 -8.26 -34.13
CA LYS A 14 -6.93 -9.37 -33.67
C LYS A 14 -6.25 -10.06 -32.47
N GLY A 15 -6.74 -9.81 -31.26
CA GLY A 15 -6.17 -10.38 -30.04
C GLY A 15 -5.67 -9.36 -29.00
N ASP A 16 -5.71 -8.08 -29.30
CA ASP A 16 -5.28 -7.02 -28.37
C ASP A 16 -6.32 -6.84 -27.26
N LYS A 17 -5.91 -7.17 -26.03
CA LYS A 17 -6.78 -7.22 -24.85
C LYS A 17 -6.54 -6.01 -23.95
N GLN A 18 -6.74 -4.83 -24.49
CA GLN A 18 -6.50 -3.60 -23.78
C GLN A 18 -7.78 -3.01 -23.17
N TYR A 19 -7.70 -2.60 -21.89
CA TYR A 19 -8.62 -1.62 -21.35
C TYR A 19 -8.20 -0.23 -21.84
N GLY A 20 -9.05 0.45 -22.56
CA GLY A 20 -8.78 1.80 -23.00
C GLY A 20 -9.75 2.78 -22.37
N VAL A 21 -9.23 3.77 -21.66
CA VAL A 21 -9.87 5.07 -21.60
C VAL A 21 -9.40 5.81 -22.85
N LEU A 22 -10.33 6.21 -23.69
CA LEU A 22 -10.01 6.96 -24.90
C LEU A 22 -10.08 8.44 -24.58
N PHE A 23 -8.97 9.15 -24.77
CA PHE A 23 -8.96 10.60 -24.77
C PHE A 23 -9.19 11.13 -26.18
N ASN A 24 -10.05 12.12 -26.31
CA ASN A 24 -10.27 12.81 -27.57
C ASN A 24 -10.50 14.29 -27.28
N ASN A 25 -9.61 15.14 -27.76
CA ASN A 25 -9.64 16.58 -27.56
C ASN A 25 -9.75 16.98 -26.05
N GLY A 26 -8.95 16.37 -25.19
CA GLY A 26 -8.97 16.60 -23.75
C GLY A 26 -10.19 16.05 -23.01
N LYS A 27 -11.05 15.29 -23.69
CA LYS A 27 -12.21 14.65 -23.05
C LYS A 27 -11.96 13.16 -22.86
N VAL A 28 -12.13 12.67 -21.65
CA VAL A 28 -12.07 11.24 -21.34
C VAL A 28 -13.27 10.55 -21.96
N ARG A 29 -13.04 9.61 -22.84
CA ARG A 29 -14.07 8.67 -23.27
C ARG A 29 -14.04 7.46 -22.35
N LYS A 30 -14.97 7.39 -21.42
CA LYS A 30 -15.20 6.23 -20.56
C LYS A 30 -15.87 5.10 -21.37
N ARG A 31 -15.18 4.56 -22.34
CA ARG A 31 -15.70 3.43 -23.10
C ARG A 31 -14.68 2.30 -23.05
N ARG A 32 -15.09 1.20 -22.44
CA ARG A 32 -14.36 -0.07 -22.58
C ARG A 32 -14.53 -0.57 -24.01
N GLU A 33 -13.41 -0.92 -24.63
CA GLU A 33 -13.47 -1.54 -25.93
C GLU A 33 -13.98 -2.97 -25.81
N TRP A 34 -14.70 -3.40 -26.85
CA TRP A 34 -15.13 -4.77 -26.95
C TRP A 34 -13.92 -5.69 -27.15
N ARG A 35 -13.66 -6.55 -26.18
CA ARG A 35 -12.56 -7.53 -26.18
C ARG A 35 -13.03 -8.95 -26.50
N GLY A 36 -14.30 -9.13 -26.77
CA GLY A 36 -14.93 -10.42 -26.99
C GLY A 36 -15.82 -10.88 -25.83
N VAL A 37 -16.64 -11.90 -26.09
CA VAL A 37 -17.62 -12.41 -25.12
C VAL A 37 -16.96 -12.89 -23.83
N LYS A 38 -15.84 -13.62 -23.94
CA LYS A 38 -15.16 -14.21 -22.80
C LYS A 38 -14.64 -13.15 -21.81
N ASP A 39 -13.99 -12.12 -22.33
CA ASP A 39 -13.42 -11.06 -21.50
C ASP A 39 -14.52 -10.17 -20.89
N THR A 40 -15.60 -9.93 -21.65
CA THR A 40 -16.79 -9.22 -21.14
C THR A 40 -17.47 -9.97 -20.00
N LEU A 41 -17.60 -11.28 -20.11
CA LEU A 41 -18.16 -12.11 -19.05
C LEU A 41 -17.24 -12.15 -17.82
N TYR A 42 -15.93 -12.18 -18.04
CA TYR A 42 -14.96 -12.10 -16.96
C TYR A 42 -15.08 -10.77 -16.18
N ASP A 43 -15.09 -9.65 -16.89
CA ASP A 43 -15.23 -8.31 -16.28
C ASP A 43 -16.55 -8.19 -15.50
N PHE A 44 -17.64 -8.65 -16.10
CA PHE A 44 -18.95 -8.63 -15.46
C PHE A 44 -19.00 -9.50 -14.21
N SER A 45 -18.38 -10.69 -14.26
CA SER A 45 -18.31 -11.58 -13.11
C SER A 45 -17.49 -10.95 -11.95
N ARG A 46 -16.38 -10.28 -12.26
CA ARG A 46 -15.58 -9.55 -11.27
C ARG A 46 -16.36 -8.39 -10.67
N TRP A 47 -17.03 -7.61 -11.49
CA TRP A 47 -17.86 -6.50 -11.04
C TRP A 47 -18.95 -6.99 -10.08
N LEU A 48 -19.65 -8.07 -10.41
CA LEU A 48 -20.63 -8.70 -9.51
C LEU A 48 -19.98 -9.20 -8.22
N TYR A 49 -18.80 -9.80 -8.30
CA TYR A 49 -18.04 -10.26 -7.13
C TYR A 49 -17.71 -9.09 -6.19
N LEU A 50 -17.15 -8.01 -6.70
CA LEU A 50 -16.82 -6.82 -5.90
C LEU A 50 -18.07 -6.23 -5.25
N TRP A 51 -19.18 -6.09 -5.97
CA TRP A 51 -20.44 -5.63 -5.41
C TRP A 51 -21.00 -6.59 -4.35
N SER A 52 -20.84 -7.88 -4.53
CA SER A 52 -21.26 -8.86 -3.51
C SER A 52 -20.50 -8.67 -2.20
N ILE A 53 -19.21 -8.35 -2.27
CA ILE A 53 -18.38 -8.01 -1.10
C ILE A 53 -18.93 -6.74 -0.42
N MET A 54 -19.16 -5.66 -1.19
CA MET A 54 -19.69 -4.39 -0.66
C MET A 54 -21.04 -4.58 0.03
N ILE A 55 -21.96 -5.27 -0.63
CA ILE A 55 -23.29 -5.60 -0.06
C ILE A 55 -23.13 -6.42 1.22
N SER A 56 -22.22 -7.38 1.23
CA SER A 56 -21.98 -8.22 2.39
C SER A 56 -21.45 -7.44 3.61
N VAL A 57 -20.70 -6.36 3.40
CA VAL A 57 -20.27 -5.44 4.48
C VAL A 57 -21.50 -4.69 5.03
N THR A 58 -22.30 -4.11 4.13
CA THR A 58 -23.49 -3.35 4.50
C THR A 58 -24.51 -4.20 5.28
N LEU A 59 -24.68 -5.47 4.88
CA LEU A 59 -25.60 -6.41 5.52
C LEU A 59 -25.02 -7.12 6.75
N SER A 60 -23.74 -6.91 7.07
CA SER A 60 -23.10 -7.51 8.23
C SER A 60 -23.60 -6.90 9.54
N ARG A 61 -23.30 -7.59 10.67
CA ARG A 61 -23.61 -7.07 12.00
C ARG A 61 -22.92 -5.71 12.22
N GLY A 62 -23.69 -4.67 12.43
CA GLY A 62 -23.23 -3.30 12.55
C GLY A 62 -23.13 -2.54 11.22
N GLY A 63 -23.18 -3.19 10.05
CA GLY A 63 -22.96 -2.56 8.75
C GLY A 63 -23.93 -1.41 8.45
N MET A 64 -25.24 -1.66 8.55
CA MET A 64 -26.25 -0.59 8.34
C MET A 64 -26.15 0.56 9.35
N LYS A 65 -25.85 0.26 10.61
CA LYS A 65 -25.61 1.30 11.61
C LYS A 65 -24.33 2.07 11.30
N GLY A 66 -23.27 1.37 10.83
CA GLY A 66 -22.02 1.98 10.40
C GLY A 66 -22.23 2.97 9.25
N MET A 67 -23.05 2.63 8.24
CA MET A 67 -23.39 3.53 7.13
C MET A 67 -24.04 4.83 7.58
N ILE A 68 -24.80 4.79 8.68
CA ILE A 68 -25.45 5.98 9.26
C ILE A 68 -24.49 6.75 10.17
N ARG A 69 -23.68 6.02 10.93
CA ARG A 69 -22.83 6.60 11.99
C ARG A 69 -21.52 7.17 11.50
N TYR A 70 -20.86 6.50 10.55
CA TYR A 70 -19.50 6.81 10.13
C TYR A 70 -19.47 7.43 8.75
N ARG A 71 -18.89 8.62 8.66
CA ARG A 71 -18.75 9.38 7.42
C ARG A 71 -17.94 8.61 6.35
N TRP A 72 -16.86 7.94 6.75
CA TRP A 72 -16.01 7.16 5.85
C TRP A 72 -16.67 5.92 5.26
N MET A 73 -17.72 5.41 5.89
CA MET A 73 -18.34 4.13 5.51
C MET A 73 -18.97 4.16 4.11
N ALA A 74 -19.58 5.28 3.72
CA ALA A 74 -20.19 5.41 2.40
C ALA A 74 -19.16 5.33 1.26
N ASN A 75 -17.94 5.81 1.51
CA ASN A 75 -16.86 5.83 0.51
C ASN A 75 -16.45 4.42 0.08
N TYR A 76 -16.64 3.44 0.96
CA TYR A 76 -16.35 2.06 0.68
C TYR A 76 -17.14 1.51 -0.53
N LEU A 77 -18.30 2.05 -0.83
CA LEU A 77 -19.09 1.66 -2.00
C LEU A 77 -18.43 2.05 -3.34
N ALA A 78 -17.42 2.92 -3.32
CA ALA A 78 -16.68 3.31 -4.51
C ALA A 78 -15.62 2.28 -4.96
N VAL A 79 -15.35 1.22 -4.19
CA VAL A 79 -14.31 0.21 -4.47
C VAL A 79 -14.36 -0.36 -5.90
N PRO A 80 -15.49 -0.78 -6.47
CA PRO A 80 -15.51 -1.32 -7.82
C PRO A 80 -15.01 -0.31 -8.86
N HIS A 81 -15.34 0.96 -8.68
CA HIS A 81 -14.91 2.04 -9.55
C HIS A 81 -13.43 2.39 -9.37
N ALA A 82 -12.95 2.42 -8.13
CA ALA A 82 -11.53 2.65 -7.83
C ALA A 82 -10.65 1.59 -8.50
N ILE A 83 -11.03 0.30 -8.45
CA ILE A 83 -10.28 -0.77 -9.10
C ILE A 83 -10.24 -0.59 -10.61
N ASP A 84 -11.33 -0.18 -11.23
CA ASP A 84 -11.34 0.13 -12.67
C ASP A 84 -10.33 1.24 -13.00
N LYS A 85 -10.19 2.25 -12.14
CA LYS A 85 -9.17 3.30 -12.30
C LYS A 85 -7.74 2.75 -12.17
N PHE A 86 -7.48 1.93 -11.16
CA PHE A 86 -6.16 1.34 -10.94
C PHE A 86 -5.66 0.49 -12.11
N THR A 87 -6.56 -0.06 -12.90
CA THR A 87 -6.23 -0.99 -13.97
C THR A 87 -6.30 -0.39 -15.37
N ILE A 88 -6.60 0.91 -15.47
CA ILE A 88 -6.61 1.62 -16.75
C ILE A 88 -5.25 1.50 -17.44
N GLY A 89 -5.26 1.10 -18.72
CA GLY A 89 -4.06 0.98 -19.55
C GLY A 89 -3.21 -0.26 -19.32
N MET A 90 -3.50 -1.07 -18.30
CA MET A 90 -2.83 -2.36 -18.10
C MET A 90 -3.29 -3.41 -19.11
N ARG A 91 -2.40 -4.38 -19.39
CA ARG A 91 -2.56 -5.35 -20.48
C ARG A 91 -2.31 -6.77 -20.01
N ASP A 92 -2.93 -7.72 -20.67
CA ASP A 92 -2.67 -9.16 -20.60
C ASP A 92 -2.38 -9.69 -19.19
N GLU A 93 -1.22 -10.29 -18.97
CA GLU A 93 -0.83 -10.87 -17.68
C GLU A 93 -0.72 -9.81 -16.58
N THR A 94 -0.20 -8.63 -16.87
CA THR A 94 -0.09 -7.53 -15.89
C THR A 94 -1.46 -7.12 -15.36
N LEU A 95 -2.45 -7.02 -16.24
CA LEU A 95 -3.83 -6.74 -15.84
C LEU A 95 -4.39 -7.85 -14.93
N ARG A 96 -4.13 -9.11 -15.27
CA ARG A 96 -4.61 -10.26 -14.49
C ARG A 96 -3.92 -10.36 -13.12
N ILE A 97 -2.63 -10.05 -13.06
CA ILE A 97 -1.86 -9.97 -11.81
C ILE A 97 -2.50 -8.92 -10.90
N THR A 98 -2.68 -7.70 -11.41
CA THR A 98 -3.29 -6.60 -10.66
C THR A 98 -4.70 -6.93 -10.18
N HIS A 99 -5.54 -7.49 -11.06
CA HIS A 99 -6.88 -7.94 -10.67
C HIS A 99 -6.84 -9.00 -9.56
N THR A 100 -5.91 -9.95 -9.64
CA THR A 100 -5.79 -11.02 -8.64
C THR A 100 -5.36 -10.46 -7.29
N ALA A 101 -4.38 -9.55 -7.28
CA ALA A 101 -3.91 -8.89 -6.08
C ALA A 101 -5.01 -8.02 -5.44
N MET A 102 -5.69 -7.20 -6.23
CA MET A 102 -6.74 -6.31 -5.74
C MET A 102 -7.98 -7.06 -5.25
N ASP A 103 -8.35 -8.17 -5.86
CA ASP A 103 -9.45 -9.00 -5.37
C ASP A 103 -9.17 -9.55 -3.96
N PHE A 104 -7.91 -9.89 -3.67
CA PHE A 104 -7.49 -10.27 -2.32
C PHE A 104 -7.56 -9.08 -1.36
N VAL A 105 -6.95 -7.94 -1.72
CA VAL A 105 -6.95 -6.72 -0.90
C VAL A 105 -8.38 -6.31 -0.54
N VAL A 106 -9.26 -6.21 -1.52
CA VAL A 106 -10.66 -5.82 -1.29
C VAL A 106 -11.38 -6.77 -0.35
N LYS A 107 -11.18 -8.08 -0.53
CA LYS A 107 -11.77 -9.11 0.34
C LYS A 107 -11.30 -8.96 1.78
N ASP A 108 -10.01 -8.77 1.99
CA ASP A 108 -9.41 -8.73 3.32
C ASP A 108 -9.72 -7.42 4.05
N VAL A 109 -9.66 -6.29 3.35
CA VAL A 109 -10.13 -4.99 3.85
C VAL A 109 -11.62 -5.06 4.23
N ALA A 110 -12.45 -5.71 3.40
CA ALA A 110 -13.86 -5.91 3.71
C ALA A 110 -14.08 -6.72 4.99
N LEU A 111 -13.27 -7.76 5.21
CA LEU A 111 -13.31 -8.55 6.45
C LEU A 111 -12.91 -7.68 7.65
N CYS A 112 -11.87 -6.87 7.52
CA CYS A 112 -11.43 -5.96 8.57
C CYS A 112 -12.53 -4.94 8.92
N ILE A 113 -13.20 -4.35 7.92
CA ILE A 113 -14.31 -3.41 8.14
C ILE A 113 -15.49 -4.13 8.83
N LYS A 114 -15.86 -5.34 8.40
CA LYS A 114 -16.91 -6.13 9.06
C LYS A 114 -16.59 -6.40 10.52
N ASP A 115 -15.36 -6.82 10.80
CA ASP A 115 -14.92 -7.12 12.15
C ASP A 115 -14.86 -5.84 13.00
N THR A 116 -14.42 -4.73 12.42
CA THR A 116 -14.48 -3.40 13.06
C THR A 116 -15.90 -3.02 13.45
N LEU A 117 -16.84 -3.05 12.51
CA LEU A 117 -18.25 -2.67 12.75
C LEU A 117 -18.96 -3.65 13.71
N ARG A 118 -18.61 -4.94 13.64
CA ARG A 118 -19.14 -5.95 14.54
C ARG A 118 -18.76 -5.69 15.99
N GLY A 119 -17.48 -5.45 16.25
CA GLY A 119 -16.94 -5.24 17.59
C GLY A 119 -17.16 -3.85 18.16
N ASP A 120 -17.39 -2.86 17.30
CA ASP A 120 -17.56 -1.47 17.71
C ASP A 120 -18.77 -1.28 18.63
N ARG A 121 -18.53 -0.57 19.75
CA ARG A 121 -19.51 -0.34 20.83
C ARG A 121 -20.77 0.39 20.36
N ARG A 122 -20.68 1.16 19.28
CA ARG A 122 -21.75 2.02 18.76
C ARG A 122 -22.55 1.41 17.62
N THR A 123 -22.00 0.42 16.95
CA THR A 123 -22.65 -0.20 15.78
C THR A 123 -23.08 -1.64 16.05
N GLY A 124 -22.17 -2.60 15.96
CA GLY A 124 -22.46 -4.03 16.13
C GLY A 124 -22.60 -4.47 17.57
N ASN A 125 -21.88 -3.83 18.47
CA ASN A 125 -21.83 -4.04 19.91
C ASN A 125 -21.75 -5.54 20.30
N ASP A 126 -20.87 -6.28 19.60
CA ASP A 126 -20.57 -7.67 19.93
C ASP A 126 -19.42 -7.69 20.95
N VAL A 127 -19.78 -7.62 22.23
CA VAL A 127 -18.82 -7.53 23.33
C VAL A 127 -17.92 -8.76 23.40
N GLU A 128 -18.47 -9.97 23.19
CA GLU A 128 -17.67 -11.19 23.19
C GLU A 128 -16.62 -11.17 22.09
N PHE A 129 -17.00 -10.76 20.89
CA PHE A 129 -16.08 -10.61 19.78
C PHE A 129 -15.06 -9.50 20.03
N SER A 130 -15.50 -8.32 20.48
CA SER A 130 -14.65 -7.19 20.82
C SER A 130 -13.56 -7.56 21.83
N ASN A 131 -13.90 -8.39 22.82
CA ASN A 131 -12.94 -8.87 23.83
C ASN A 131 -11.87 -9.82 23.28
N LYS A 132 -12.02 -10.29 22.03
CA LYS A 132 -11.02 -11.09 21.31
C LYS A 132 -10.18 -10.25 20.33
N CYS A 133 -10.40 -8.94 20.30
CA CYS A 133 -9.73 -8.04 19.38
C CYS A 133 -8.64 -7.21 20.07
N VAL A 134 -7.54 -7.01 19.37
CA VAL A 134 -6.48 -6.03 19.68
C VAL A 134 -6.53 -4.97 18.61
N LEU A 135 -6.64 -3.69 18.99
CA LEU A 135 -6.48 -2.59 18.05
C LEU A 135 -5.00 -2.45 17.70
N SER A 136 -4.74 -2.25 16.43
CA SER A 136 -3.38 -2.03 15.95
C SER A 136 -3.38 -0.86 14.95
N ASP A 137 -2.26 -0.22 14.77
CA ASP A 137 -2.06 0.72 13.68
C ASP A 137 -1.55 0.01 12.42
N GLU A 138 -1.67 0.67 11.28
CA GLU A 138 -1.19 0.19 9.98
C GLU A 138 0.29 -0.15 10.03
N ASN A 139 1.08 0.72 10.66
CA ASN A 139 2.51 0.56 10.77
C ASN A 139 2.90 -0.63 11.66
N ALA A 140 1.98 -1.19 12.41
CA ALA A 140 2.25 -2.35 13.26
C ALA A 140 2.47 -3.63 12.47
N MET A 141 1.96 -3.73 11.22
CA MET A 141 1.96 -4.97 10.42
C MET A 141 1.95 -6.23 11.28
N THR A 142 1.21 -6.19 12.28
CA THR A 142 0.81 -7.17 13.28
C THR A 142 1.77 -8.36 13.54
N VAL A 143 3.09 -8.18 13.36
CA VAL A 143 4.11 -9.23 13.58
C VAL A 143 4.01 -9.79 14.99
N PHE A 144 3.79 -8.93 15.98
CA PHE A 144 3.57 -9.30 17.38
C PHE A 144 2.30 -10.15 17.61
N MET A 145 1.49 -10.37 16.59
CA MET A 145 0.26 -11.17 16.65
C MET A 145 0.39 -12.53 15.98
N MET A 146 1.51 -12.82 15.31
CA MET A 146 1.68 -14.04 14.49
C MET A 146 1.40 -15.33 15.27
N GLY A 147 1.81 -15.40 16.53
CA GLY A 147 1.60 -16.55 17.40
C GLY A 147 0.34 -16.51 18.27
N PHE A 148 -0.63 -15.66 17.96
CA PHE A 148 -1.89 -15.57 18.70
C PHE A 148 -3.12 -15.98 17.86
N PRO A 149 -3.34 -17.28 17.57
CA PRO A 149 -4.46 -17.72 16.74
C PRO A 149 -5.83 -17.47 17.38
N GLN A 150 -5.89 -17.19 18.69
CA GLN A 150 -7.12 -17.04 19.46
C GLN A 150 -7.73 -15.63 19.36
N ILE A 151 -6.93 -14.65 18.93
CA ILE A 151 -7.32 -13.23 18.90
C ILE A 151 -7.10 -12.62 17.52
N LYS A 152 -7.71 -11.47 17.29
CA LYS A 152 -7.64 -10.74 16.04
C LYS A 152 -6.99 -9.37 16.21
N ALA A 153 -6.16 -8.97 15.27
CA ALA A 153 -5.79 -7.58 15.10
C ALA A 153 -6.86 -6.85 14.29
N ILE A 154 -7.22 -5.67 14.73
CA ILE A 154 -8.11 -4.76 14.01
C ILE A 154 -7.32 -3.48 13.73
N LEU A 155 -7.10 -3.22 12.45
CA LEU A 155 -6.41 -2.01 12.03
C LEU A 155 -7.34 -0.82 12.09
N ARG A 156 -6.93 0.17 12.84
CA ARG A 156 -7.75 1.37 13.06
C ARG A 156 -7.70 2.34 11.87
N GLU A 157 -6.64 2.29 11.05
CA GLU A 157 -6.45 3.18 9.90
C GLU A 157 -7.23 2.76 8.66
N ILE A 158 -7.66 1.51 8.56
CA ILE A 158 -8.41 1.02 7.40
C ILE A 158 -9.57 1.95 7.01
N PRO A 159 -10.38 2.44 7.96
CA PRO A 159 -11.45 3.37 7.63
C PRO A 159 -10.98 4.66 6.97
N THR A 160 -9.93 5.29 7.51
CA THR A 160 -9.43 6.56 6.98
C THR A 160 -8.57 6.39 5.75
N MET A 161 -7.60 5.48 5.80
CA MET A 161 -6.67 5.26 4.70
C MET A 161 -7.37 4.69 3.46
N PHE A 162 -8.04 3.56 3.57
CA PHE A 162 -8.66 2.93 2.40
C PHE A 162 -9.93 3.63 1.95
N SER A 163 -10.81 4.01 2.86
CA SER A 163 -12.10 4.55 2.46
C SER A 163 -12.06 6.06 2.17
N ALA A 164 -11.32 6.83 2.95
CA ALA A 164 -11.28 8.27 2.78
C ALA A 164 -10.22 8.76 1.78
N ASN A 165 -9.04 8.12 1.75
CA ASN A 165 -7.94 8.59 0.89
C ASN A 165 -7.92 7.87 -0.46
N ILE A 166 -7.92 6.52 -0.46
CA ILE A 166 -7.73 5.73 -1.67
C ILE A 166 -9.01 5.64 -2.50
N MET A 167 -10.16 5.42 -1.86
CA MET A 167 -11.42 5.21 -2.56
C MET A 167 -12.07 6.50 -3.06
N THR A 168 -11.98 7.58 -2.28
CA THR A 168 -12.59 8.87 -2.62
C THR A 168 -11.62 10.02 -2.37
N GLN A 169 -11.26 10.74 -3.41
CA GLN A 169 -10.17 11.70 -3.44
C GLN A 169 -10.24 12.83 -2.40
N TYR A 170 -11.42 13.29 -2.04
CA TYR A 170 -11.60 14.47 -1.16
C TYR A 170 -12.14 14.16 0.23
N SER A 171 -12.37 12.90 0.56
CA SER A 171 -13.00 12.57 1.84
C SER A 171 -12.08 12.74 3.03
N SER A 172 -10.76 12.61 2.83
CA SER A 172 -9.74 12.83 3.86
C SER A 172 -9.63 14.27 4.29
N THR A 173 -9.88 15.22 3.38
CA THR A 173 -9.75 16.65 3.65
C THR A 173 -10.60 17.13 4.82
N TYR A 174 -11.76 16.52 5.04
CA TYR A 174 -12.59 16.80 6.20
C TYR A 174 -11.88 16.49 7.52
N TYR A 175 -11.17 15.38 7.60
CA TYR A 175 -10.43 15.00 8.80
C TYR A 175 -9.17 15.84 9.00
N LEU A 176 -8.50 16.22 7.91
CA LEU A 176 -7.37 17.16 7.96
C LEU A 176 -7.81 18.52 8.52
N ASP A 177 -8.92 19.05 8.02
CA ASP A 177 -9.45 20.31 8.51
C ASP A 177 -9.81 20.27 10.01
N ILE A 178 -10.36 19.15 10.49
CA ILE A 178 -10.64 18.93 11.92
C ILE A 178 -9.35 18.88 12.73
N ALA A 179 -8.34 18.15 12.25
CA ALA A 179 -7.06 18.02 12.93
C ALA A 179 -6.35 19.38 13.07
N GLN A 180 -6.30 20.16 12.00
CA GLN A 180 -5.70 21.50 11.99
C GLN A 180 -6.47 22.49 12.89
N GLN A 181 -7.80 22.44 12.90
CA GLN A 181 -8.61 23.23 13.84
C GLN A 181 -8.35 22.85 15.30
N PHE A 182 -8.00 21.62 15.57
CA PHE A 182 -7.59 21.15 16.90
C PHE A 182 -6.17 21.60 17.29
N GLY A 183 -5.38 22.10 16.34
CA GLY A 183 -4.04 22.62 16.55
C GLY A 183 -2.92 21.67 16.11
N ILE A 184 -3.22 20.65 15.33
CA ILE A 184 -2.21 19.80 14.69
C ILE A 184 -1.57 20.60 13.55
N PRO A 185 -0.23 20.68 13.47
CA PRO A 185 0.44 21.40 12.40
C PRO A 185 0.18 20.76 11.02
N GLY A 186 -0.09 21.53 9.99
CA GLY A 186 -0.29 21.05 8.62
C GLY A 186 1.00 20.65 7.89
N ASP A 187 2.15 20.68 8.55
CA ASP A 187 3.46 20.26 8.01
C ASP A 187 3.88 18.87 8.47
N VAL A 188 2.96 18.10 9.06
CA VAL A 188 3.14 16.69 9.41
C VAL A 188 2.46 15.80 8.37
N CYS A 189 2.76 14.50 8.41
CA CYS A 189 2.18 13.55 7.47
C CYS A 189 0.63 13.56 7.53
N PRO A 190 -0.06 13.90 6.44
CA PRO A 190 -1.52 14.04 6.42
C PRO A 190 -2.25 12.73 6.64
N MET A 191 -1.61 11.58 6.46
CA MET A 191 -2.22 10.29 6.78
C MET A 191 -2.51 10.18 8.28
N HIS A 192 -1.51 10.43 9.12
CA HIS A 192 -1.67 10.41 10.58
C HIS A 192 -2.49 11.61 11.10
N GLU A 193 -2.41 12.74 10.39
CA GLU A 193 -3.26 13.89 10.67
C GLU A 193 -4.75 13.55 10.43
N ALA A 194 -5.09 12.91 9.31
CA ALA A 194 -6.46 12.48 9.01
C ALA A 194 -7.00 11.47 10.04
N GLU A 195 -6.15 10.54 10.50
CA GLU A 195 -6.52 9.61 11.57
C GLU A 195 -6.81 10.31 12.89
N ALA A 196 -5.91 11.21 13.28
CA ALA A 196 -6.10 12.01 14.49
C ALA A 196 -7.41 12.83 14.36
N GLY A 197 -7.67 13.45 13.21
CA GLY A 197 -8.90 14.17 12.91
C GLY A 197 -10.14 13.30 13.02
N ALA A 198 -10.12 12.09 12.45
CA ALA A 198 -11.23 11.14 12.58
C ALA A 198 -11.45 10.72 14.05
N SER A 199 -10.37 10.54 14.80
CA SER A 199 -10.47 10.29 16.24
C SER A 199 -11.07 11.49 16.98
N ILE A 200 -10.59 12.71 16.72
CA ILE A 200 -11.02 13.94 17.39
C ILE A 200 -12.53 14.21 17.16
N CYS A 201 -13.03 14.05 15.93
CA CYS A 201 -14.45 14.25 15.63
C CYS A 201 -15.33 13.02 15.96
N ASP A 202 -14.79 12.04 16.64
CA ASP A 202 -15.51 10.83 17.07
C ASP A 202 -16.03 9.96 15.90
N ASP A 203 -15.41 10.09 14.72
CA ASP A 203 -15.70 9.27 13.53
C ASP A 203 -14.77 8.04 13.44
N PHE A 204 -14.51 7.44 14.60
CA PHE A 204 -13.54 6.40 14.86
C PHE A 204 -14.19 5.25 15.62
N ALA A 205 -14.03 4.02 15.14
CA ALA A 205 -14.62 2.84 15.79
C ALA A 205 -13.93 2.52 17.13
N VAL A 206 -14.71 2.20 18.14
CA VAL A 206 -14.24 1.86 19.49
C VAL A 206 -14.54 0.40 19.81
N LEU A 207 -13.51 -0.42 19.78
CA LEU A 207 -13.58 -1.84 20.08
C LEU A 207 -12.23 -2.33 20.63
N GLY A 208 -12.17 -3.60 20.96
CA GLY A 208 -10.96 -4.25 21.46
C GLY A 208 -10.79 -4.13 22.97
N LYS A 209 -9.95 -5.00 23.50
CA LYS A 209 -9.61 -5.08 24.92
C LYS A 209 -8.34 -4.31 25.26
N CYS A 210 -7.45 -4.20 24.29
CA CYS A 210 -6.23 -3.41 24.34
C CYS A 210 -5.80 -2.95 22.94
N ALA A 211 -4.80 -2.09 22.88
CA ALA A 211 -4.21 -1.61 21.63
C ALA A 211 -2.69 -1.76 21.64
N VAL A 212 -2.10 -2.02 20.48
CA VAL A 212 -0.65 -1.94 20.28
C VAL A 212 -0.40 -0.97 19.14
N GLN A 213 0.48 -0.03 19.37
CA GLN A 213 0.91 0.96 18.38
C GLN A 213 2.41 0.86 18.16
N VAL A 214 2.86 0.92 16.93
CA VAL A 214 4.29 0.95 16.62
C VAL A 214 4.78 2.39 16.50
N ASN A 215 5.71 2.74 17.35
CA ASN A 215 6.34 4.06 17.31
C ASN A 215 7.42 4.09 16.23
N THR A 216 7.01 4.36 15.01
CA THR A 216 7.92 4.73 13.94
C THR A 216 8.56 6.07 14.26
N THR A 217 9.84 6.24 13.95
CA THR A 217 10.60 7.48 14.19
C THR A 217 10.19 8.60 13.23
N CYS A 218 8.91 8.96 13.26
CA CYS A 218 8.24 9.92 12.37
C CYS A 218 7.39 10.86 13.22
N ASP A 219 7.49 12.16 12.97
CA ASP A 219 6.74 13.20 13.70
C ASP A 219 5.22 13.01 13.59
N GLY A 220 4.72 12.72 12.40
CA GLY A 220 3.30 12.45 12.17
C GLY A 220 2.81 11.22 12.92
N SER A 221 3.53 10.10 12.82
CA SER A 221 3.18 8.84 13.49
C SER A 221 3.19 8.99 15.01
N LEU A 222 4.26 9.53 15.58
CA LEU A 222 4.38 9.71 17.03
C LEU A 222 3.26 10.61 17.58
N MET A 223 2.95 11.71 16.88
CA MET A 223 1.88 12.63 17.26
C MET A 223 0.51 11.95 17.17
N GLY A 224 0.16 11.38 16.02
CA GLY A 224 -1.13 10.72 15.76
C GLY A 224 -1.35 9.57 16.77
N ASN A 225 -0.36 8.70 16.93
CA ASN A 225 -0.39 7.60 17.88
C ASN A 225 -0.57 8.08 19.32
N GLY A 226 0.15 9.13 19.72
CA GLY A 226 0.03 9.72 21.06
C GLY A 226 -1.37 10.26 21.36
N ILE A 227 -1.98 10.97 20.41
CA ILE A 227 -3.35 11.49 20.54
C ILE A 227 -4.36 10.34 20.68
N ILE A 228 -4.27 9.36 19.80
CA ILE A 228 -5.22 8.24 19.76
C ILE A 228 -5.06 7.35 20.99
N ALA A 229 -3.82 7.00 21.40
CA ALA A 229 -3.55 6.22 22.62
C ALA A 229 -4.17 6.88 23.85
N LYS A 230 -3.92 8.19 24.01
CA LYS A 230 -4.43 8.95 25.15
C LYS A 230 -5.97 8.97 25.21
N ARG A 231 -6.64 9.04 24.05
CA ARG A 231 -8.09 8.95 23.97
C ARG A 231 -8.59 7.54 24.28
N LEU A 232 -7.97 6.49 23.70
CA LEU A 232 -8.32 5.10 23.98
C LEU A 232 -8.26 4.79 25.48
N GLU A 233 -7.22 5.21 26.15
CA GLU A 233 -7.04 4.98 27.58
C GLU A 233 -8.01 5.80 28.45
N ARG A 234 -8.09 7.11 28.23
CA ARG A 234 -8.84 8.02 29.10
C ARG A 234 -10.34 7.97 28.88
N GLU A 235 -10.78 7.91 27.64
CA GLU A 235 -12.20 8.00 27.30
C GLU A 235 -12.87 6.61 27.24
N TYR A 236 -12.10 5.57 26.87
CA TYR A 236 -12.67 4.25 26.61
C TYR A 236 -12.12 3.13 27.50
N GLY A 237 -11.10 3.40 28.28
CA GLY A 237 -10.49 2.41 29.18
C GLY A 237 -9.76 1.29 28.43
N ILE A 238 -9.26 1.56 27.21
CA ILE A 238 -8.51 0.62 26.38
C ILE A 238 -7.02 0.90 26.57
N PRO A 239 -6.27 0.07 27.33
CA PRO A 239 -4.84 0.27 27.54
C PRO A 239 -4.05 0.09 26.26
N THR A 240 -2.98 0.86 26.07
CA THR A 240 -2.16 0.87 24.86
C THR A 240 -0.70 0.54 25.17
N PHE A 241 -0.13 -0.39 24.42
CA PHE A 241 1.31 -0.65 24.39
C PHE A 241 1.95 0.12 23.23
N GLN A 242 3.08 0.76 23.50
CA GLN A 242 3.88 1.46 22.49
C GLN A 242 5.09 0.58 22.13
N LEU A 243 5.01 -0.11 20.99
CA LEU A 243 6.08 -0.96 20.49
C LEU A 243 7.12 -0.12 19.74
N ALA A 244 8.38 -0.25 20.09
CA ALA A 244 9.45 0.49 19.44
C ALA A 244 9.77 -0.07 18.03
N ALA A 245 10.00 0.84 17.10
CA ALA A 245 10.59 0.55 15.78
C ALA A 245 11.82 1.45 15.59
N PRO A 246 12.96 1.14 16.24
CA PRO A 246 14.14 1.99 16.19
C PRO A 246 14.76 1.99 14.79
N MET A 247 15.49 3.07 14.47
CA MET A 247 16.28 3.18 13.25
C MET A 247 17.53 2.29 13.31
N ARG A 248 18.15 2.04 12.15
CA ARG A 248 19.43 1.30 12.02
C ARG A 248 19.36 -0.12 12.58
N HIS A 249 18.38 -0.86 12.10
CA HIS A 249 18.12 -2.24 12.53
C HIS A 249 19.26 -3.23 12.21
N GLU A 250 20.21 -2.89 11.35
CA GLU A 250 21.44 -3.67 11.11
C GLU A 250 22.40 -3.64 12.29
N ASN A 251 22.30 -2.64 13.17
CA ASN A 251 23.12 -2.60 14.38
C ASN A 251 22.65 -3.66 15.38
N PRO A 252 23.50 -4.61 15.80
CA PRO A 252 23.12 -5.69 16.72
C PRO A 252 22.51 -5.19 18.04
N ASP A 253 23.03 -4.10 18.61
CA ASP A 253 22.52 -3.55 19.87
C ASP A 253 21.10 -3.00 19.71
N VAL A 254 20.81 -2.40 18.54
CA VAL A 254 19.46 -1.89 18.21
C VAL A 254 18.49 -3.06 18.01
N LEU A 255 18.93 -4.11 17.33
CA LEU A 255 18.15 -5.31 17.13
C LEU A 255 17.84 -6.02 18.46
N ASP A 256 18.82 -6.13 19.35
CA ASP A 256 18.64 -6.73 20.69
C ASP A 256 17.65 -5.91 21.52
N TYR A 257 17.76 -4.59 21.51
CA TYR A 257 16.77 -3.70 22.16
C TYR A 257 15.35 -3.92 21.61
N ALA A 258 15.19 -3.94 20.29
CA ALA A 258 13.90 -4.14 19.66
C ALA A 258 13.32 -5.55 19.93
N ALA A 259 14.17 -6.58 20.01
CA ALA A 259 13.76 -7.93 20.36
C ALA A 259 13.26 -8.02 21.82
N GLU A 260 13.91 -7.35 22.75
CA GLU A 260 13.46 -7.29 24.15
C GLU A 260 12.13 -6.53 24.28
N ASP A 261 11.93 -5.46 23.49
CA ASP A 261 10.66 -4.74 23.48
C ASP A 261 9.53 -5.58 22.85
N MET A 262 9.83 -6.36 21.81
CA MET A 262 8.91 -7.34 21.22
C MET A 262 8.50 -8.42 22.23
N LYS A 263 9.43 -8.96 23.03
CA LYS A 263 9.11 -9.91 24.11
C LYS A 263 8.15 -9.29 25.14
N LYS A 264 8.42 -8.05 25.56
CA LYS A 264 7.56 -7.32 26.49
C LYS A 264 6.16 -7.10 25.89
N CYS A 265 6.08 -6.73 24.61
CA CYS A 265 4.82 -6.56 23.90
C CYS A 265 4.01 -7.85 23.89
N ILE A 266 4.61 -8.98 23.50
CA ILE A 266 3.96 -10.28 23.49
C ILE A 266 3.47 -10.68 24.88
N ALA A 267 4.31 -10.56 25.91
CA ALA A 267 3.94 -10.87 27.28
C ALA A 267 2.80 -9.97 27.80
N TRP A 268 2.82 -8.69 27.42
CA TRP A 268 1.74 -7.76 27.76
C TRP A 268 0.43 -8.10 27.07
N VAL A 269 0.47 -8.50 25.78
CA VAL A 269 -0.73 -8.97 25.06
C VAL A 269 -1.26 -10.25 25.69
N GLU A 270 -0.41 -11.22 26.08
CA GLU A 270 -0.81 -12.41 26.82
C GLU A 270 -1.58 -12.05 28.10
N GLU A 271 -1.03 -11.12 28.91
CA GLU A 271 -1.64 -10.66 30.14
C GLU A 271 -3.01 -10.01 29.89
N LYS A 272 -3.06 -9.03 28.97
CA LYS A 272 -4.29 -8.25 28.71
C LYS A 272 -5.41 -9.07 28.08
N MET A 273 -5.04 -9.98 27.17
CA MET A 273 -6.00 -10.80 26.45
C MET A 273 -6.37 -12.11 27.18
N GLY A 274 -5.52 -12.56 28.10
CA GLY A 274 -5.68 -13.84 28.81
C GLY A 274 -5.47 -15.05 27.88
N VAL A 275 -4.56 -14.95 26.93
CA VAL A 275 -4.17 -15.99 25.96
C VAL A 275 -2.68 -16.30 26.08
N LYS A 276 -2.24 -17.35 25.41
CA LYS A 276 -0.82 -17.71 25.34
C LYS A 276 -0.33 -17.70 23.91
N TRP A 277 0.93 -17.29 23.76
CA TRP A 277 1.67 -17.37 22.51
C TRP A 277 1.83 -18.83 22.08
N ASP A 278 1.57 -19.08 20.81
CA ASP A 278 1.68 -20.41 20.18
C ASP A 278 2.82 -20.39 19.17
N TRP A 279 3.91 -21.08 19.52
CA TRP A 279 5.09 -21.17 18.70
C TRP A 279 4.85 -21.95 17.39
N ASP A 280 3.97 -22.96 17.38
CA ASP A 280 3.64 -23.70 16.15
C ASP A 280 3.01 -22.77 15.14
N THR A 281 2.06 -21.96 15.57
CA THR A 281 1.43 -20.96 14.70
C THR A 281 2.42 -19.91 14.20
N TYR A 282 3.34 -19.44 15.05
CA TYR A 282 4.39 -18.50 14.66
C TYR A 282 5.29 -19.08 13.56
N PHE A 283 5.85 -20.28 13.77
CA PHE A 283 6.77 -20.87 12.80
C PHE A 283 6.08 -21.22 11.48
N GLU A 284 4.78 -21.55 11.49
CA GLU A 284 4.00 -21.69 10.25
C GLU A 284 3.86 -20.34 9.52
N CYS A 285 3.72 -19.22 10.22
CA CYS A 285 3.75 -17.90 9.60
C CYS A 285 5.13 -17.62 8.98
N ILE A 286 6.21 -17.93 9.68
CA ILE A 286 7.58 -17.70 9.19
C ILE A 286 7.88 -18.48 7.91
N LYS A 287 7.42 -19.73 7.80
CA LYS A 287 7.53 -20.49 6.54
C LYS A 287 6.88 -19.75 5.37
N ARG A 288 5.73 -19.12 5.60
CA ARG A 288 5.04 -18.33 4.57
C ARG A 288 5.78 -17.03 4.25
N VAL A 289 6.36 -16.36 5.27
CA VAL A 289 7.21 -15.19 5.07
C VAL A 289 8.37 -15.53 4.16
N ASN A 290 9.12 -16.60 4.47
CA ASN A 290 10.26 -17.05 3.67
C ASN A 290 9.84 -17.43 2.24
N GLN A 291 8.72 -18.13 2.06
CA GLN A 291 8.22 -18.46 0.71
C GLN A 291 7.88 -17.17 -0.07
N THR A 292 7.21 -16.21 0.57
CA THR A 292 6.89 -14.93 -0.05
C THR A 292 8.16 -14.17 -0.43
N THR A 293 9.19 -14.21 0.41
CA THR A 293 10.50 -13.60 0.13
C THR A 293 11.13 -14.22 -1.12
N ARG A 294 11.17 -15.56 -1.21
CA ARG A 294 11.71 -16.26 -2.40
C ARG A 294 10.94 -15.89 -3.68
N ASP A 295 9.61 -15.89 -3.61
CA ASP A 295 8.74 -15.53 -4.74
C ASP A 295 8.98 -14.07 -5.21
N ARG A 296 9.26 -13.19 -4.25
CA ARG A 296 9.58 -11.78 -4.53
C ARG A 296 10.88 -11.62 -5.27
N TRP A 297 11.91 -12.30 -4.84
CA TRP A 297 13.19 -12.27 -5.51
C TRP A 297 13.09 -12.80 -6.93
N GLU A 298 12.40 -13.91 -7.16
CA GLU A 298 12.13 -14.43 -8.51
C GLU A 298 11.43 -13.38 -9.38
N TRP A 299 10.48 -12.67 -8.81
CA TRP A 299 9.77 -11.66 -9.55
C TRP A 299 10.63 -10.44 -9.88
N LEU A 300 11.47 -9.97 -8.96
CA LEU A 300 12.44 -8.91 -9.24
C LEU A 300 13.43 -9.33 -10.34
N GLU A 301 13.85 -10.59 -10.38
CA GLU A 301 14.66 -11.14 -11.47
C GLU A 301 13.92 -11.05 -12.82
N VAL A 302 12.63 -11.33 -12.85
CA VAL A 302 11.81 -11.12 -14.06
C VAL A 302 11.78 -9.65 -14.45
N ASN A 303 11.65 -8.74 -13.47
CA ASN A 303 11.63 -7.30 -13.73
C ASN A 303 12.99 -6.75 -14.20
N ALA A 304 14.10 -7.42 -13.89
CA ALA A 304 15.42 -7.10 -14.43
C ALA A 304 15.55 -7.41 -15.93
N THR A 305 14.65 -8.21 -16.50
CA THR A 305 14.64 -8.59 -17.91
C THR A 305 14.01 -7.53 -18.81
N GLN A 306 13.90 -7.83 -20.09
CA GLN A 306 13.18 -6.99 -21.08
C GLN A 306 11.64 -7.03 -20.93
N TYR A 307 11.11 -7.92 -20.10
CA TYR A 307 9.67 -8.15 -19.93
C TYR A 307 9.24 -8.04 -18.47
N PRO A 308 9.43 -6.88 -17.82
CA PRO A 308 9.02 -6.70 -16.44
C PRO A 308 7.50 -6.85 -16.29
N GLN A 309 7.07 -7.38 -15.14
CA GLN A 309 5.67 -7.65 -14.82
C GLN A 309 5.23 -6.87 -13.57
N PHE A 310 5.79 -5.69 -13.36
CA PHE A 310 5.51 -4.85 -12.20
C PHE A 310 4.24 -4.01 -12.40
N PHE A 311 3.59 -3.64 -11.31
CA PHE A 311 2.37 -2.84 -11.30
C PHE A 311 2.20 -1.93 -10.06
N GLY A 312 3.29 -1.52 -9.45
CA GLY A 312 3.34 -0.43 -8.47
C GLY A 312 2.67 -0.72 -7.14
N ALA A 313 2.12 0.31 -6.53
CA ALA A 313 1.58 0.32 -5.17
C ALA A 313 0.49 -0.72 -4.87
N VAL A 314 -0.20 -1.23 -5.87
CA VAL A 314 -1.10 -2.38 -5.71
C VAL A 314 -0.38 -3.55 -5.06
N PHE A 315 0.90 -3.68 -5.35
CA PHE A 315 1.69 -4.78 -4.85
C PHE A 315 2.09 -4.62 -3.40
N SER A 316 2.44 -3.41 -2.98
CA SER A 316 2.66 -3.14 -1.56
C SER A 316 1.38 -3.41 -0.76
N LEU A 317 0.25 -2.87 -1.21
CA LEU A 317 -1.05 -3.12 -0.58
C LEU A 317 -1.39 -4.61 -0.48
N TYR A 318 -1.10 -5.38 -1.53
CA TYR A 318 -1.32 -6.83 -1.54
C TYR A 318 -0.52 -7.56 -0.46
N ASN A 319 0.74 -7.14 -0.28
CA ASN A 319 1.58 -7.75 0.74
C ASN A 319 1.23 -7.32 2.15
N ASP A 320 1.03 -6.03 2.31
CA ASP A 320 0.68 -5.45 3.60
C ASP A 320 -0.60 -6.06 4.13
N THR A 321 -1.60 -6.20 3.26
CA THR A 321 -2.90 -6.79 3.61
C THR A 321 -2.77 -8.19 4.19
N ASN A 322 -1.81 -9.01 3.72
CA ASN A 322 -1.56 -10.32 4.31
C ASN A 322 -1.15 -10.26 5.79
N TYR A 323 -0.39 -9.24 6.18
CA TYR A 323 0.09 -9.08 7.56
C TYR A 323 -0.87 -8.29 8.44
N MET A 324 -1.74 -7.45 7.88
CA MET A 324 -2.65 -6.60 8.61
C MET A 324 -3.57 -7.40 9.56
N GLY A 325 -4.84 -7.54 9.26
CA GLY A 325 -5.81 -8.19 10.14
C GLY A 325 -5.57 -9.69 10.36
N ASN A 326 -4.96 -10.37 9.40
CA ASN A 326 -4.65 -11.81 9.48
C ASN A 326 -3.29 -12.13 10.11
N CYS A 327 -2.43 -11.14 10.34
CA CYS A 327 -1.13 -11.32 11.00
C CYS A 327 -0.24 -12.36 10.30
N GLY A 328 -0.24 -12.42 8.96
CA GLY A 328 0.47 -13.43 8.18
C GLY A 328 -0.17 -14.83 8.20
N ARG A 329 -1.35 -15.00 8.83
CA ARG A 329 -2.04 -16.30 8.97
C ARG A 329 -3.12 -16.56 7.92
N SER A 330 -3.29 -15.67 6.92
CA SER A 330 -4.30 -15.83 5.89
C SER A 330 -4.14 -17.16 5.16
N LYS A 331 -5.23 -17.95 5.10
CA LYS A 331 -5.27 -19.19 4.32
C LYS A 331 -5.50 -18.93 2.83
N ASP A 332 -6.00 -17.75 2.50
CA ASP A 332 -6.28 -17.34 1.12
C ASP A 332 -5.02 -16.80 0.43
N PHE A 333 -4.05 -16.28 1.19
CA PHE A 333 -2.86 -15.65 0.61
C PHE A 333 -1.99 -16.63 -0.19
N PRO A 334 -1.57 -17.81 0.32
CA PRO A 334 -0.67 -18.69 -0.44
C PRO A 334 -1.21 -19.08 -1.83
N PRO A 335 -2.45 -19.56 -2.01
CA PRO A 335 -2.94 -19.92 -3.35
C PRO A 335 -3.10 -18.71 -4.28
N ILE A 336 -3.31 -17.52 -3.74
CA ILE A 336 -3.36 -16.28 -4.52
C ILE A 336 -1.97 -15.88 -4.96
N ASN A 337 -0.99 -15.96 -4.05
CA ASN A 337 0.41 -15.69 -4.38
C ASN A 337 0.94 -16.65 -5.44
N ASP A 338 0.67 -17.96 -5.34
CA ASP A 338 1.00 -18.96 -6.36
C ASP A 338 0.40 -18.61 -7.72
N LYS A 339 -0.85 -18.13 -7.74
CA LYS A 339 -1.52 -17.69 -8.97
C LYS A 339 -0.84 -16.45 -9.57
N ILE A 340 -0.45 -15.49 -8.75
CA ILE A 340 0.29 -14.29 -9.19
C ILE A 340 1.63 -14.72 -9.77
N MET A 341 2.42 -15.54 -9.07
CA MET A 341 3.72 -16.00 -9.56
C MET A 341 3.62 -16.80 -10.85
N LYS A 342 2.58 -17.62 -11.00
CA LYS A 342 2.29 -18.29 -12.27
C LYS A 342 2.03 -17.30 -13.41
N LEU A 343 1.30 -16.23 -13.16
CA LEU A 343 1.05 -15.17 -14.16
C LEU A 343 2.33 -14.38 -14.48
N VAL A 344 3.17 -14.09 -13.49
CA VAL A 344 4.48 -13.44 -13.69
C VAL A 344 5.36 -14.29 -14.63
N ARG A 345 5.50 -15.59 -14.34
CA ARG A 345 6.25 -16.54 -15.19
C ARG A 345 5.64 -16.64 -16.60
N GLN A 346 4.31 -16.62 -16.70
CA GLN A 346 3.61 -16.66 -17.98
C GLN A 346 3.83 -15.37 -18.78
N GLY A 347 3.75 -14.19 -18.15
CA GLY A 347 4.01 -12.91 -18.78
C GLY A 347 5.43 -12.83 -19.34
N TYR A 348 6.43 -13.27 -18.57
CA TYR A 348 7.80 -13.38 -19.04
C TYR A 348 7.93 -14.32 -20.25
N LYS A 349 7.36 -15.53 -20.16
CA LYS A 349 7.37 -16.52 -21.25
C LYS A 349 6.67 -16.01 -22.52
N ASN A 350 5.58 -15.29 -22.37
CA ASN A 350 4.80 -14.74 -23.47
C ASN A 350 5.40 -13.43 -24.01
N LYS A 351 6.47 -12.92 -23.38
CA LYS A 351 7.10 -11.63 -23.71
C LYS A 351 6.08 -10.48 -23.64
N THR A 352 5.25 -10.49 -22.62
CA THR A 352 4.23 -9.47 -22.41
C THR A 352 4.88 -8.13 -22.09
N MET A 353 4.51 -7.11 -22.87
CA MET A 353 5.02 -5.76 -22.71
C MET A 353 4.04 -4.94 -21.88
N MET A 354 4.54 -4.23 -20.85
CA MET A 354 3.72 -3.31 -20.04
C MET A 354 3.37 -2.03 -20.81
N ALA A 355 4.29 -1.54 -21.64
CA ALA A 355 4.15 -0.34 -22.45
C ALA A 355 4.07 -0.66 -23.94
N PRO A 356 3.47 0.23 -24.74
CA PRO A 356 3.51 0.13 -26.22
C PRO A 356 4.95 0.17 -26.76
N GLU A 357 5.79 0.96 -26.10
CA GLU A 357 7.20 1.15 -26.41
C GLU A 357 7.95 1.39 -25.11
N TYR A 358 9.09 0.73 -24.90
CA TYR A 358 9.96 0.96 -23.75
C TYR A 358 11.02 1.98 -24.12
N ARG A 359 11.00 3.14 -23.45
CA ARG A 359 12.03 4.18 -23.55
C ARG A 359 12.94 4.18 -22.35
N HIS A 360 12.35 4.16 -21.16
CA HIS A 360 13.06 4.23 -19.90
C HIS A 360 12.64 3.14 -18.95
N ARG A 361 13.61 2.67 -18.19
CA ARG A 361 13.46 1.70 -17.10
C ARG A 361 13.58 2.47 -15.78
N CYS A 362 12.51 2.53 -15.02
CA CYS A 362 12.38 3.46 -13.91
C CYS A 362 12.25 2.73 -12.56
N ILE A 363 12.99 3.19 -11.56
CA ILE A 363 12.68 2.90 -10.16
C ILE A 363 11.80 4.04 -9.63
N VAL A 364 10.70 3.70 -8.98
CA VAL A 364 9.83 4.67 -8.31
C VAL A 364 10.17 4.69 -6.84
N TRP A 365 10.62 5.82 -6.34
CA TRP A 365 11.07 5.95 -4.95
C TRP A 365 10.27 7.00 -4.20
N GLY A 366 10.15 6.87 -2.90
CA GLY A 366 9.26 7.71 -2.09
C GLY A 366 7.84 7.16 -1.98
N VAL A 367 7.03 7.82 -1.20
CA VAL A 367 5.63 7.42 -0.93
C VAL A 367 4.69 8.15 -1.87
N GLN A 368 3.99 7.40 -2.69
CA GLN A 368 3.07 7.97 -3.70
C GLN A 368 1.83 8.60 -3.07
N PRO A 369 1.23 9.61 -3.73
CA PRO A 369 -0.04 10.19 -3.30
C PRO A 369 -1.16 9.16 -3.37
N GLN A 370 -1.92 9.02 -2.28
CA GLN A 370 -2.98 8.01 -2.18
C GLN A 370 -4.16 8.25 -3.13
N TYR A 371 -4.33 9.48 -3.60
CA TYR A 371 -5.37 9.85 -4.56
C TYR A 371 -4.93 9.79 -6.03
N CYS A 372 -3.64 9.57 -6.33
CA CYS A 372 -3.11 9.50 -7.69
C CYS A 372 -2.58 8.09 -8.02
N ILE A 373 -3.50 7.13 -8.02
CA ILE A 373 -3.21 5.70 -8.13
C ILE A 373 -3.18 5.16 -9.57
N ASP A 374 -3.55 5.96 -10.55
CA ASP A 374 -3.53 5.64 -11.97
C ASP A 374 -2.24 6.09 -12.68
N GLN A 375 -1.22 6.38 -11.91
CA GLN A 375 0.07 6.86 -12.37
C GLN A 375 0.75 5.92 -13.37
N LEU A 376 0.72 4.61 -13.12
CA LEU A 376 1.27 3.62 -14.05
C LEU A 376 0.68 3.77 -15.46
N TYR A 377 -0.60 4.09 -15.52
CA TYR A 377 -1.30 4.29 -16.76
C TYR A 377 -0.66 5.39 -17.62
N TRP A 378 -0.47 6.60 -17.09
CA TRP A 378 0.08 7.68 -17.88
C TRP A 378 1.59 7.60 -18.06
N MET A 379 2.39 7.19 -17.05
CA MET A 379 3.83 6.98 -17.22
C MET A 379 4.13 5.99 -18.33
N VAL A 380 3.51 4.83 -18.27
CA VAL A 380 3.79 3.72 -19.18
C VAL A 380 3.23 3.98 -20.57
N ASN A 381 2.00 4.46 -20.67
CA ASN A 381 1.33 4.61 -21.97
C ASN A 381 1.59 5.97 -22.62
N CYS A 382 1.76 7.04 -21.82
CA CYS A 382 2.04 8.37 -22.33
C CYS A 382 3.52 8.56 -22.69
N TRP A 383 4.42 8.04 -21.87
CA TRP A 383 5.85 8.32 -21.99
C TRP A 383 6.71 7.09 -22.30
N GLY A 384 6.21 5.88 -22.17
CA GLY A 384 7.00 4.65 -22.30
C GLY A 384 8.00 4.44 -21.16
N VAL A 385 7.75 5.07 -20.01
CA VAL A 385 8.56 4.93 -18.80
C VAL A 385 8.01 3.77 -17.98
N VAL A 386 8.80 2.70 -17.85
CA VAL A 386 8.35 1.44 -17.26
C VAL A 386 8.91 1.30 -15.85
N PRO A 387 8.05 1.35 -14.82
CA PRO A 387 8.48 1.11 -13.45
C PRO A 387 8.84 -0.36 -13.25
N LEU A 388 9.99 -0.61 -12.63
CA LEU A 388 10.53 -1.94 -12.37
C LEU A 388 10.25 -2.40 -10.95
N THR A 389 10.28 -1.46 -10.02
CA THR A 389 9.90 -1.61 -8.62
C THR A 389 9.61 -0.24 -8.02
N ASP A 390 9.05 -0.21 -6.84
CA ASP A 390 8.90 1.01 -6.05
C ASP A 390 9.38 0.79 -4.60
N MET A 391 9.60 1.88 -3.89
CA MET A 391 10.07 1.85 -2.52
C MET A 391 9.15 1.04 -1.58
N LEU A 392 7.84 1.06 -1.83
CA LEU A 392 6.87 0.39 -0.98
C LEU A 392 6.73 -1.11 -1.29
N SER A 393 7.23 -1.56 -2.45
CA SER A 393 7.20 -2.98 -2.86
C SER A 393 8.45 -3.77 -2.46
N MET A 394 9.30 -3.18 -1.64
CA MET A 394 10.58 -3.77 -1.25
C MET A 394 10.43 -5.01 -0.39
N VAL A 395 11.40 -5.86 -0.45
CA VAL A 395 11.38 -7.21 0.12
C VAL A 395 12.30 -7.28 1.33
N VAL A 396 11.91 -8.06 2.30
CA VAL A 396 12.84 -8.50 3.36
C VAL A 396 13.90 -9.40 2.73
N GLU A 397 15.18 -9.08 2.95
CA GLU A 397 16.28 -9.71 2.22
C GLU A 397 16.74 -11.06 2.78
N LYS A 398 16.40 -11.38 4.01
CA LYS A 398 16.82 -12.63 4.64
C LYS A 398 15.67 -13.60 4.84
N GLU A 399 15.99 -14.87 4.82
CA GLU A 399 15.13 -15.94 5.30
C GLU A 399 15.36 -16.17 6.81
N PHE A 400 14.29 -16.51 7.51
CA PHE A 400 14.26 -16.75 8.95
C PHE A 400 14.30 -18.26 9.26
N CYS A 401 14.70 -18.62 10.46
CA CYS A 401 14.67 -20.02 10.91
C CYS A 401 13.23 -20.53 10.97
N GLU A 402 12.98 -21.69 10.35
CA GLU A 402 11.65 -22.32 10.28
C GLU A 402 11.45 -23.44 11.31
N GLU A 403 12.47 -23.77 12.08
CA GLU A 403 12.42 -24.88 13.02
C GLU A 403 11.86 -24.47 14.37
N ASN A 404 10.72 -25.04 14.77
CA ASN A 404 10.14 -24.86 16.10
C ASN A 404 10.90 -25.69 17.13
N LYS A 405 11.93 -25.09 17.73
CA LYS A 405 12.71 -25.66 18.82
C LYS A 405 12.99 -24.60 19.89
N PRO A 406 12.99 -24.95 21.18
CA PRO A 406 13.21 -23.98 22.27
C PRO A 406 14.52 -23.18 22.12
N GLU A 407 15.58 -23.80 21.61
CA GLU A 407 16.85 -23.12 21.33
C GLU A 407 16.75 -22.00 20.29
N ASN A 408 15.73 -21.99 19.45
CA ASN A 408 15.50 -20.99 18.40
C ASN A 408 14.62 -19.82 18.87
N TYR A 409 14.01 -19.87 20.05
CA TYR A 409 13.03 -18.87 20.46
C TYR A 409 13.64 -17.49 20.68
N GLU A 410 14.87 -17.43 21.21
CA GLU A 410 15.57 -16.14 21.37
C GLU A 410 15.87 -15.51 19.99
N GLN A 411 16.31 -16.31 19.04
CA GLN A 411 16.50 -15.85 17.67
C GLN A 411 15.17 -15.45 17.02
N ALA A 412 14.10 -16.18 17.30
CA ALA A 412 12.77 -15.85 16.78
C ALA A 412 12.27 -14.46 17.22
N TYR A 413 12.58 -14.02 18.45
CA TYR A 413 12.28 -12.66 18.88
C TYR A 413 13.09 -11.62 18.11
N LYS A 414 14.36 -11.88 17.82
CA LYS A 414 15.19 -11.02 16.97
C LYS A 414 14.66 -10.99 15.52
N ASP A 415 14.23 -12.13 15.01
CA ASP A 415 13.65 -12.23 13.68
C ASP A 415 12.31 -11.48 13.58
N MET A 416 11.46 -11.56 14.60
CA MET A 416 10.23 -10.75 14.70
C MET A 416 10.55 -9.25 14.76
N ALA A 417 11.52 -8.85 15.56
CA ALA A 417 11.94 -7.46 15.66
C ALA A 417 12.50 -6.96 14.33
N TYR A 418 13.36 -7.74 13.68
CA TYR A 418 13.89 -7.43 12.35
C TYR A 418 12.76 -7.29 11.33
N LEU A 419 11.85 -8.26 11.25
CA LEU A 419 10.69 -8.21 10.35
C LEU A 419 9.83 -6.98 10.64
N ASN A 420 9.55 -6.68 11.90
CA ASN A 420 8.80 -5.50 12.32
C ASN A 420 9.47 -4.19 11.89
N MET A 421 10.79 -4.07 12.02
CA MET A 421 11.54 -2.88 11.64
C MET A 421 11.73 -2.75 10.12
N ASN A 422 11.76 -3.87 9.39
CA ASN A 422 11.91 -3.88 7.92
C ASN A 422 10.60 -3.70 7.15
N MET A 423 9.51 -3.44 7.85
CA MET A 423 8.26 -3.13 7.18
C MET A 423 8.31 -1.76 6.49
N ILE A 424 7.56 -1.65 5.42
CA ILE A 424 7.60 -0.62 4.39
C ILE A 424 7.83 0.80 4.93
N MET A 425 6.97 1.29 5.81
CA MET A 425 7.08 2.67 6.30
C MET A 425 8.15 2.85 7.40
N ARG A 426 8.65 1.77 7.98
CA ARG A 426 9.60 1.84 9.10
C ARG A 426 11.04 1.89 8.64
N ASN A 427 11.41 1.02 7.72
CA ASN A 427 12.75 0.96 7.16
C ASN A 427 12.91 1.89 5.97
N LYS A 428 12.07 1.73 4.95
CA LYS A 428 12.23 2.41 3.65
C LYS A 428 12.02 3.93 3.69
N THR A 429 11.35 4.47 4.68
CA THR A 429 11.19 5.92 4.83
C THR A 429 11.91 6.51 6.05
N HIS A 430 12.20 5.70 7.06
CA HIS A 430 12.73 6.15 8.34
C HIS A 430 13.93 5.34 8.84
N GLY A 431 14.42 4.38 8.08
CA GLY A 431 15.54 3.51 8.45
C GLY A 431 16.91 4.21 8.45
N GLY A 432 16.99 5.41 7.93
CA GLY A 432 18.22 6.18 7.83
C GLY A 432 18.78 6.19 6.41
N TYR A 433 20.01 6.70 6.29
CA TYR A 433 20.69 6.89 5.00
C TYR A 433 20.80 5.57 4.21
N GLU A 434 21.25 4.52 4.86
CA GLU A 434 21.52 3.21 4.26
C GLU A 434 20.27 2.64 3.58
N CYS A 435 19.12 2.76 4.23
CA CYS A 435 17.86 2.22 3.71
C CYS A 435 17.22 3.08 2.62
N LEU A 436 17.50 4.37 2.62
CA LEU A 436 16.87 5.29 1.68
C LEU A 436 17.71 5.53 0.43
N VAL A 437 19.01 5.64 0.59
CA VAL A 437 19.92 6.07 -0.47
C VAL A 437 20.67 4.87 -1.08
N ASP A 438 21.37 4.10 -0.25
CA ASP A 438 22.19 3.00 -0.75
C ASP A 438 21.34 1.90 -1.39
N GLU A 439 20.22 1.55 -0.76
CA GLU A 439 19.30 0.56 -1.30
C GLU A 439 18.68 1.00 -2.64
N LEU A 440 18.35 2.29 -2.80
CA LEU A 440 17.89 2.80 -4.10
C LEU A 440 18.91 2.49 -5.21
N TRP A 441 20.18 2.81 -4.95
CA TRP A 441 21.21 2.64 -5.98
C TRP A 441 21.52 1.17 -6.25
N GLU A 442 21.43 0.31 -5.25
CA GLU A 442 21.52 -1.13 -5.45
C GLU A 442 20.41 -1.64 -6.40
N TYR A 443 19.17 -1.18 -6.22
CA TYR A 443 18.08 -1.54 -7.13
C TYR A 443 18.24 -0.94 -8.52
N VAL A 444 18.73 0.28 -8.65
CA VAL A 444 19.03 0.89 -9.94
C VAL A 444 20.03 0.03 -10.72
N GLU A 445 21.11 -0.40 -10.08
CA GLU A 445 22.13 -1.27 -10.70
C GLU A 445 21.56 -2.67 -11.00
N ARG A 446 20.94 -3.30 -10.03
CA ARG A 446 20.42 -4.67 -10.16
C ARG A 446 19.35 -4.81 -11.22
N LEU A 447 18.47 -3.84 -11.35
CA LEU A 447 17.37 -3.86 -12.31
C LEU A 447 17.74 -3.16 -13.64
N ASN A 448 18.96 -2.67 -13.77
CA ASN A 448 19.44 -1.94 -14.94
C ASN A 448 18.48 -0.79 -15.30
N ALA A 449 18.18 0.06 -14.32
CA ALA A 449 17.36 1.24 -14.50
C ALA A 449 18.21 2.43 -14.97
N ASP A 450 17.65 3.27 -15.82
CA ASP A 450 18.27 4.51 -16.31
C ASP A 450 17.59 5.76 -15.74
N MET A 451 16.46 5.57 -15.05
CA MET A 451 15.67 6.65 -14.47
C MET A 451 15.20 6.31 -13.05
N VAL A 452 15.16 7.33 -12.21
CA VAL A 452 14.47 7.30 -10.91
C VAL A 452 13.40 8.38 -10.90
N MET A 453 12.17 8.01 -10.57
CA MET A 453 11.12 8.97 -10.25
C MET A 453 10.97 9.03 -8.74
N MET A 454 11.27 10.19 -8.18
CA MET A 454 11.18 10.44 -6.75
C MET A 454 9.85 11.09 -6.41
N TRP A 455 9.04 10.42 -5.63
CA TRP A 455 7.89 11.00 -4.98
C TRP A 455 8.32 11.88 -3.81
N GLU A 456 8.30 13.18 -4.01
CA GLU A 456 8.62 14.16 -2.98
C GLU A 456 7.37 14.51 -2.19
N HIS A 457 7.04 13.70 -1.21
CA HIS A 457 5.97 14.02 -0.28
C HIS A 457 6.39 15.20 0.61
N MET A 458 5.77 16.38 0.42
CA MET A 458 6.21 17.64 1.01
C MET A 458 6.31 17.63 2.55
N SER A 459 5.50 16.83 3.22
CA SER A 459 5.49 16.71 4.70
C SER A 459 6.40 15.59 5.22
N CYS A 460 7.09 14.83 4.34
CA CYS A 460 8.02 13.78 4.76
C CYS A 460 9.43 14.34 4.98
N LYS A 461 9.73 14.79 6.18
CA LYS A 461 11.02 15.40 6.51
C LYS A 461 12.20 14.43 6.38
N ALA A 462 11.98 13.14 6.61
CA ALA A 462 13.01 12.12 6.47
C ALA A 462 13.50 12.00 5.01
N LEU A 463 12.58 11.95 4.05
CA LEU A 463 12.92 11.85 2.63
C LEU A 463 13.48 13.16 2.07
N ASN A 464 12.79 14.28 2.36
CA ASN A 464 13.15 15.60 1.83
C ASN A 464 14.49 16.10 2.36
N GLY A 465 14.88 15.68 3.56
CA GLY A 465 16.19 16.01 4.13
C GLY A 465 17.38 15.44 3.36
N LEU A 466 17.16 14.45 2.50
CA LEU A 466 18.20 13.80 1.68
C LEU A 466 18.21 14.26 0.23
N HIS A 467 17.39 15.24 -0.16
CA HIS A 467 17.22 15.70 -1.53
C HIS A 467 18.57 15.97 -2.23
N GLY A 468 19.45 16.77 -1.62
CA GLY A 468 20.74 17.09 -2.21
C GLY A 468 21.66 15.89 -2.43
N GLN A 469 21.59 14.88 -1.57
CA GLN A 469 22.38 13.66 -1.71
C GLN A 469 21.88 12.80 -2.88
N PHE A 470 20.57 12.67 -3.05
CA PHE A 470 20.01 11.98 -4.20
C PHE A 470 20.39 12.64 -5.51
N GLU A 471 20.34 13.99 -5.57
CA GLU A 471 20.73 14.78 -6.75
C GLU A 471 22.21 14.59 -7.12
N GLU A 472 23.09 14.69 -6.14
CA GLU A 472 24.53 14.52 -6.33
C GLU A 472 24.85 13.12 -6.84
N GLN A 473 24.34 12.11 -6.15
CA GLN A 473 24.62 10.72 -6.48
C GLN A 473 23.99 10.26 -7.80
N ALA A 474 22.80 10.76 -8.15
CA ALA A 474 22.19 10.51 -9.46
C ALA A 474 23.07 11.06 -10.60
N ARG A 475 23.59 12.29 -10.41
CA ARG A 475 24.48 12.95 -11.40
C ARG A 475 25.78 12.19 -11.57
N GLU A 476 26.39 11.73 -10.46
CA GLU A 476 27.62 10.93 -10.50
C GLU A 476 27.44 9.60 -11.24
N ARG A 477 26.26 8.99 -11.14
CA ARG A 477 25.92 7.71 -11.78
C ARG A 477 25.38 7.87 -13.20
N GLY A 478 25.11 9.10 -13.63
CA GLY A 478 24.47 9.36 -14.92
C GLY A 478 23.01 8.87 -15.00
N ILE A 479 22.33 8.82 -13.86
CA ILE A 479 20.93 8.40 -13.76
C ILE A 479 20.02 9.62 -13.83
N HIS A 480 18.96 9.51 -14.62
CA HIS A 480 17.92 10.53 -14.71
C HIS A 480 17.06 10.53 -13.47
N LEU A 481 17.14 11.60 -12.67
CA LEU A 481 16.35 11.75 -11.45
C LEU A 481 15.28 12.82 -11.66
N VAL A 482 14.01 12.42 -11.57
CA VAL A 482 12.88 13.33 -11.65
C VAL A 482 12.15 13.41 -10.30
N TRP A 483 12.04 14.62 -9.78
CA TRP A 483 11.26 14.92 -8.57
C TRP A 483 9.83 15.27 -8.93
N VAL A 484 8.89 14.65 -8.21
CA VAL A 484 7.46 14.92 -8.36
C VAL A 484 6.90 15.26 -6.99
N CYS A 485 6.78 16.56 -6.73
CA CYS A 485 6.30 17.07 -5.46
C CYS A 485 4.79 16.86 -5.33
N HIS A 486 4.35 16.43 -4.16
CA HIS A 486 2.94 16.18 -3.89
C HIS A 486 2.62 16.23 -2.39
N ASP A 487 1.33 16.27 -2.06
CA ASP A 487 0.81 15.89 -0.74
C ASP A 487 0.30 14.44 -0.77
N LEU A 488 0.41 13.73 0.34
CA LEU A 488 0.05 12.30 0.39
C LEU A 488 -1.48 12.08 0.29
N CYS A 489 -2.27 12.93 0.93
CA CYS A 489 -3.71 12.73 1.10
C CYS A 489 -4.55 13.95 0.69
N ASP A 490 -3.95 15.13 0.50
CA ASP A 490 -4.67 16.36 0.20
C ASP A 490 -4.54 16.79 -1.26
N PRO A 491 -5.52 16.47 -2.10
CA PRO A 491 -5.51 16.87 -3.51
C PRO A 491 -5.74 18.39 -3.71
N ARG A 492 -6.06 19.16 -2.65
CA ARG A 492 -6.17 20.63 -2.72
C ARG A 492 -4.80 21.29 -2.81
N VAL A 493 -3.75 20.62 -2.28
CA VAL A 493 -2.37 21.11 -2.32
C VAL A 493 -1.75 20.86 -3.69
N PHE A 494 -1.86 19.65 -4.18
CA PHE A 494 -1.41 19.25 -5.52
C PHE A 494 -2.51 18.48 -6.23
N THR A 495 -2.99 19.03 -7.34
CA THR A 495 -3.95 18.32 -8.19
C THR A 495 -3.25 17.16 -8.93
N ARG A 496 -4.03 16.18 -9.38
CA ARG A 496 -3.50 15.07 -10.20
C ARG A 496 -2.86 15.58 -11.50
N GLN A 497 -3.41 16.65 -12.09
CA GLN A 497 -2.81 17.29 -13.26
C GLN A 497 -1.46 17.93 -12.92
N ALA A 498 -1.36 18.67 -11.81
CA ALA A 498 -0.10 19.29 -11.39
C ALA A 498 1.00 18.26 -11.12
N ILE A 499 0.66 17.08 -10.61
CA ILE A 499 1.59 15.96 -10.43
C ILE A 499 2.10 15.47 -11.80
N ARG A 500 1.22 15.32 -12.78
CA ARG A 500 1.59 14.88 -14.13
C ARG A 500 2.42 15.92 -14.88
N ASP A 501 2.06 17.20 -14.74
CA ASP A 501 2.74 18.29 -15.41
C ASP A 501 4.23 18.37 -15.01
N GLN A 502 4.56 18.15 -13.73
CA GLN A 502 5.94 18.11 -13.25
C GLN A 502 6.77 17.04 -13.96
N PHE A 503 6.24 15.84 -14.09
CA PHE A 503 6.91 14.75 -14.80
C PHE A 503 6.99 15.03 -16.30
N SER A 504 5.91 15.47 -16.91
CA SER A 504 5.86 15.80 -18.34
C SER A 504 6.82 16.93 -18.71
N GLU A 505 6.96 17.93 -17.85
CA GLU A 505 7.93 19.01 -18.04
C GLU A 505 9.36 18.48 -18.01
N TYR A 506 9.70 17.59 -17.06
CA TYR A 506 11.02 16.95 -17.03
C TYR A 506 11.30 16.17 -18.31
N MET A 507 10.34 15.36 -18.77
CA MET A 507 10.49 14.58 -20.00
C MET A 507 10.75 15.48 -21.23
N ARG A 508 10.06 16.61 -21.33
CA ARG A 508 10.26 17.54 -22.45
C ARG A 508 11.53 18.37 -22.37
N THR A 509 11.84 18.89 -21.18
CA THR A 509 12.91 19.87 -21.03
C THR A 509 14.28 19.21 -20.81
N VAL A 510 14.35 18.17 -20.00
CA VAL A 510 15.58 17.46 -19.66
C VAL A 510 15.83 16.31 -20.63
N MET A 511 14.84 15.43 -20.80
CA MET A 511 14.97 14.26 -21.69
C MET A 511 14.83 14.65 -23.16
N ARG A 512 14.20 15.79 -23.45
CA ARG A 512 13.91 16.28 -24.81
C ARG A 512 13.09 15.31 -25.65
N GLU A 513 12.15 14.67 -24.99
CA GLU A 513 11.25 13.70 -25.58
C GLU A 513 9.83 14.23 -25.72
N GLU A 514 9.14 13.73 -26.75
CA GLU A 514 7.70 13.97 -26.92
C GLU A 514 6.92 12.75 -26.42
N PRO A 515 5.70 12.95 -25.90
CA PRO A 515 4.89 11.85 -25.41
C PRO A 515 4.56 10.86 -26.52
N LEU A 516 4.52 9.57 -26.16
CA LEU A 516 4.03 8.51 -27.06
C LEU A 516 2.55 8.73 -27.42
N ASP A 517 1.76 9.16 -26.45
CA ASP A 517 0.37 9.55 -26.64
C ASP A 517 0.08 10.88 -25.96
N PRO A 518 0.16 12.00 -26.71
CA PRO A 518 -0.08 13.34 -26.12
C PRO A 518 -1.51 13.53 -25.62
N THR A 519 -2.46 12.66 -25.99
CA THR A 519 -3.83 12.76 -25.47
C THR A 519 -3.96 12.32 -24.01
N LEU A 520 -2.93 11.62 -23.48
CA LEU A 520 -2.88 11.16 -22.10
C LEU A 520 -2.26 12.15 -21.12
N GLU A 521 -1.60 13.20 -21.61
CA GLU A 521 -1.00 14.21 -20.74
C GLU A 521 -2.04 15.02 -19.98
N PHE A 522 -3.17 15.30 -20.62
CA PHE A 522 -4.23 16.08 -20.02
C PHE A 522 -5.23 15.18 -19.27
N MET A 523 -5.44 15.49 -18.00
CA MET A 523 -6.52 14.92 -17.21
C MET A 523 -7.74 15.82 -17.32
N PRO A 524 -8.85 15.32 -17.85
CA PRO A 524 -10.09 16.05 -17.71
C PRO A 524 -10.49 16.06 -16.23
N ASP A 525 -11.29 17.06 -15.89
CA ASP A 525 -11.76 17.38 -14.56
C ASP A 525 -11.72 16.21 -13.56
N GLU A 526 -10.96 16.39 -12.50
CA GLU A 526 -10.71 15.38 -11.47
C GLU A 526 -11.99 14.97 -10.72
N ASN A 527 -13.00 15.80 -10.77
CA ASN A 527 -14.31 15.55 -10.18
C ASN A 527 -15.24 14.72 -11.07
N ALA A 528 -14.83 14.37 -12.28
CA ALA A 528 -15.59 13.51 -13.16
C ALA A 528 -15.50 12.03 -12.72
N TRP A 529 -16.17 11.73 -11.64
CA TRP A 529 -16.43 10.36 -11.19
C TRP A 529 -17.59 9.76 -11.95
#